data_7a2600de0ddf455d82e48cdfc97298e6
#
_entry.id   7a2600de0ddf455d82e48cdfc97298e6
#
_cell.length_a   1.000
_cell.length_b   1.000
_cell.length_c   1.000
_cell.angle_alpha   90.00
_cell.angle_beta   90.00
_cell.angle_gamma   90.00
#
_symmetry.space_group_name_H-M   'P 1'
#
loop_
_entity.id
_entity.type
_entity.pdbx_description
1 polymer ?
#
loop_
_entity_poly.entity_id
_entity_poly.type
_entity_poly.pdbx_seq_one_letter_code
_entity_poly.pdbx_strand_id
1 'polypeptide(L)'
;MKLFRQLIFVFLAVGLLFSVLLMFSMDILKVEWVTFMEIQPSFDAQEAPLPLPARSIPVDGPVSIPNMGAPVNPVPADEVSIGRGENLYQINCVMCHGASGEGNGQIAALLANKPANLTLDVTQNKSDGTLFLTLTNGVPGRMPPMVENLTVRDRWDMVNYIRTLKASQ
;
A
#
# COMPACT_ATOMS: atom_id res chain seq x y z
N MET A 1 60.32 -19.65 26.74
CA MET A 1 59.83 -20.05 25.39
C MET A 1 58.62 -20.96 25.41
N LYS A 2 58.55 -21.98 26.29
CA LYS A 2 57.37 -22.89 26.32
C LYS A 2 56.08 -22.21 26.72
N LEU A 3 56.10 -21.33 27.76
CA LEU A 3 54.91 -20.59 28.21
C LEU A 3 54.34 -19.66 27.13
N PHE A 4 55.19 -18.94 26.44
CA PHE A 4 54.76 -18.04 25.38
C PHE A 4 54.10 -18.79 24.21
N ARG A 5 54.61 -19.96 23.84
CA ARG A 5 54.00 -20.81 22.83
C ARG A 5 52.68 -21.38 23.25
N GLN A 6 52.52 -21.75 24.55
CA GLN A 6 51.23 -22.18 25.12
C GLN A 6 50.18 -21.06 25.09
N LEU A 7 50.59 -19.85 25.47
CA LEU A 7 49.69 -18.67 25.41
C LEU A 7 49.20 -18.40 23.98
N ILE A 8 50.08 -18.47 23.00
CA ILE A 8 49.70 -18.31 21.59
C ILE A 8 48.65 -19.36 21.17
N PHE A 9 48.85 -20.64 21.54
CA PHE A 9 47.91 -21.70 21.21
C PHE A 9 46.53 -21.46 21.88
N VAL A 10 46.53 -21.01 23.12
CA VAL A 10 45.27 -20.70 23.84
C VAL A 10 44.55 -19.52 23.16
N PHE A 11 45.26 -18.45 22.80
CA PHE A 11 44.67 -17.31 22.09
C PHE A 11 44.10 -17.71 20.72
N LEU A 12 44.82 -18.55 19.97
CA LEU A 12 44.32 -19.04 18.69
C LEU A 12 43.08 -19.92 18.84
N ALA A 13 43.05 -20.79 19.87
CA ALA A 13 41.91 -21.66 20.13
C ALA A 13 40.66 -20.83 20.55
N VAL A 14 40.86 -19.86 21.43
CA VAL A 14 39.78 -18.94 21.87
C VAL A 14 39.30 -18.09 20.70
N GLY A 15 40.22 -17.56 19.88
CA GLY A 15 39.86 -16.78 18.70
C GLY A 15 39.08 -17.60 17.66
N LEU A 16 39.46 -18.87 17.44
CA LEU A 16 38.74 -19.77 16.56
C LEU A 16 37.32 -20.04 17.09
N LEU A 17 37.21 -20.36 18.39
CA LEU A 17 35.90 -20.60 19.02
C LEU A 17 35.00 -19.36 18.90
N PHE A 18 35.54 -18.19 19.17
CA PHE A 18 34.81 -16.92 19.07
C PHE A 18 34.35 -16.65 17.62
N SER A 19 35.22 -16.92 16.62
CA SER A 19 34.88 -16.77 15.21
C SER A 19 33.74 -17.69 14.80
N VAL A 20 33.75 -18.95 15.26
CA VAL A 20 32.66 -19.90 14.99
C VAL A 20 31.36 -19.43 15.64
N LEU A 21 31.40 -18.96 16.89
CA LEU A 21 30.20 -18.44 17.57
C LEU A 21 29.64 -17.18 16.86
N LEU A 22 30.53 -16.31 16.36
CA LEU A 22 30.10 -15.15 15.55
C LEU A 22 29.43 -15.57 14.24
N MET A 23 29.92 -16.61 13.57
CA MET A 23 29.31 -17.11 12.33
C MET A 23 27.88 -17.63 12.58
N PHE A 24 27.63 -18.27 13.72
CA PHE A 24 26.28 -18.65 14.12
C PHE A 24 25.42 -17.44 14.53
N SER A 25 26.00 -16.52 15.29
CA SER A 25 25.27 -15.32 15.75
C SER A 25 24.88 -14.37 14.62
N MET A 26 25.62 -14.37 13.51
CA MET A 26 25.37 -13.55 12.33
C MET A 26 24.61 -14.29 11.22
N ASP A 27 24.00 -15.44 11.51
CA ASP A 27 23.27 -16.29 10.57
C ASP A 27 24.05 -16.69 9.30
N ILE A 28 25.39 -16.63 9.34
CA ILE A 28 26.24 -17.06 8.23
C ILE A 28 26.17 -18.59 8.07
N LEU A 29 26.09 -19.31 9.22
CA LEU A 29 25.87 -20.75 9.28
C LEU A 29 24.49 -21.01 9.89
N LYS A 30 23.52 -21.31 9.05
CA LYS A 30 22.18 -21.74 9.48
C LYS A 30 22.17 -23.24 9.73
N VAL A 31 21.79 -23.65 10.95
CA VAL A 31 21.61 -25.07 11.31
C VAL A 31 20.12 -25.34 11.41
N GLU A 32 19.54 -25.87 10.33
CA GLU A 32 18.09 -26.11 10.18
C GLU A 32 17.57 -27.36 10.88
N TRP A 33 18.23 -27.86 11.92
CA TRP A 33 17.84 -29.14 12.55
C TRP A 33 16.63 -29.03 13.49
N VAL A 34 16.30 -27.85 13.96
CA VAL A 34 15.11 -27.61 14.82
C VAL A 34 14.50 -26.27 14.46
N THR A 35 13.44 -26.29 13.72
CA THR A 35 12.79 -25.04 13.25
C THR A 35 11.67 -24.57 14.17
N PHE A 36 11.17 -25.41 15.11
CA PHE A 36 10.05 -25.09 16.01
C PHE A 36 8.96 -24.20 15.37
N MET A 37 8.66 -24.44 14.09
CA MET A 37 7.77 -23.58 13.28
C MET A 37 8.32 -22.18 12.98
N GLU A 38 9.59 -21.89 13.17
CA GLU A 38 10.24 -20.64 12.74
C GLU A 38 10.20 -20.52 11.21
N ILE A 39 10.41 -21.63 10.50
CA ILE A 39 10.24 -21.71 9.05
C ILE A 39 9.00 -22.57 8.79
N GLN A 40 7.92 -21.94 8.38
CA GLN A 40 6.67 -22.62 8.01
C GLN A 40 6.28 -22.19 6.60
N PRO A 41 5.46 -23.01 5.89
CA PRO A 41 4.94 -22.66 4.57
C PRO A 41 3.81 -21.63 4.65
N SER A 42 3.87 -20.71 5.62
CA SER A 42 3.00 -19.55 5.73
C SER A 42 3.80 -18.29 5.43
N PHE A 43 3.11 -17.20 5.13
CA PHE A 43 3.76 -15.93 4.84
C PHE A 43 4.10 -15.19 6.13
N ASP A 44 5.30 -14.63 6.17
CA ASP A 44 5.68 -13.66 7.19
C ASP A 44 5.03 -12.29 6.91
N ALA A 45 4.97 -11.45 7.95
CA ALA A 45 4.52 -10.08 7.77
C ALA A 45 5.40 -9.35 6.73
N GLN A 46 4.77 -8.72 5.74
CA GLN A 46 5.42 -8.02 4.61
C GLN A 46 6.06 -8.93 3.55
N GLU A 47 5.89 -10.23 3.62
CA GLU A 47 6.28 -11.12 2.53
C GLU A 47 5.27 -11.03 1.38
N ALA A 48 5.76 -11.14 0.14
CA ALA A 48 4.89 -11.14 -1.04
C ALA A 48 3.86 -12.28 -0.97
N PRO A 49 2.55 -12.02 -1.04
CA PRO A 49 1.54 -13.05 -0.98
C PRO A 49 1.64 -13.97 -2.20
N LEU A 50 1.18 -15.22 -2.05
CA LEU A 50 1.07 -16.14 -3.18
C LEU A 50 0.20 -15.51 -4.28
N PRO A 51 0.57 -15.71 -5.55
CA PRO A 51 -0.28 -15.26 -6.64
C PRO A 51 -1.67 -15.91 -6.52
N LEU A 52 -2.70 -15.11 -6.69
CA LEU A 52 -4.07 -15.60 -6.67
C LEU A 52 -4.24 -16.73 -7.71
N PRO A 53 -4.98 -17.80 -7.38
CA PRO A 53 -5.28 -18.86 -8.33
C PRO A 53 -5.89 -18.28 -9.62
N ALA A 54 -5.50 -18.82 -10.78
CA ALA A 54 -6.10 -18.42 -12.03
C ALA A 54 -7.62 -18.57 -11.97
N ARG A 55 -8.36 -17.51 -12.37
CA ARG A 55 -9.83 -17.44 -12.32
C ARG A 55 -10.43 -17.30 -10.92
N SER A 56 -9.65 -16.95 -9.89
CA SER A 56 -10.25 -16.59 -8.61
C SER A 56 -11.06 -15.29 -8.76
N ILE A 57 -12.29 -15.31 -8.26
CA ILE A 57 -13.15 -14.13 -8.19
C ILE A 57 -13.20 -13.72 -6.73
N PRO A 58 -12.87 -12.45 -6.39
CA PRO A 58 -13.02 -11.95 -5.04
C PRO A 58 -14.46 -12.09 -4.54
N VAL A 59 -14.65 -12.24 -3.23
CA VAL A 59 -15.98 -12.30 -2.61
C VAL A 59 -16.80 -11.06 -2.96
N ASP A 60 -16.15 -9.90 -3.04
CA ASP A 60 -16.76 -8.61 -3.40
C ASP A 60 -16.96 -8.43 -4.93
N GLY A 61 -16.70 -9.48 -5.71
CA GLY A 61 -16.77 -9.43 -7.16
C GLY A 61 -15.54 -8.78 -7.82
N PRO A 62 -15.43 -8.80 -9.14
CA PRO A 62 -14.33 -8.19 -9.86
C PRO A 62 -14.43 -6.67 -9.78
N VAL A 63 -13.31 -6.02 -9.45
CA VAL A 63 -13.20 -4.54 -9.39
C VAL A 63 -13.48 -3.89 -10.75
N SER A 64 -12.99 -4.51 -11.79
CA SER A 64 -13.23 -4.14 -13.19
C SER A 64 -12.88 -5.33 -14.08
N ILE A 65 -13.58 -5.45 -15.20
CA ILE A 65 -13.23 -6.44 -16.22
C ILE A 65 -12.37 -5.72 -17.26
N PRO A 66 -11.15 -6.21 -17.53
CA PRO A 66 -10.29 -5.61 -18.56
C PRO A 66 -11.05 -5.47 -19.90
N ASN A 67 -10.93 -4.31 -20.53
CA ASN A 67 -11.55 -3.97 -21.82
C ASN A 67 -13.09 -3.79 -21.82
N MET A 68 -13.75 -3.82 -20.66
CA MET A 68 -15.21 -3.55 -20.58
C MET A 68 -15.57 -2.08 -20.32
N GLY A 69 -14.57 -1.18 -20.34
CA GLY A 69 -14.82 0.24 -20.08
C GLY A 69 -14.92 0.60 -18.59
N ALA A 70 -15.35 1.82 -18.31
CA ALA A 70 -15.50 2.31 -16.95
C ALA A 70 -16.72 1.67 -16.29
N PRO A 71 -16.61 1.08 -15.08
CA PRO A 71 -17.73 0.44 -14.39
C PRO A 71 -18.82 1.46 -14.00
N VAL A 72 -20.04 0.99 -13.88
CA VAL A 72 -21.15 1.79 -13.35
C VAL A 72 -21.07 1.75 -11.82
N ASN A 73 -21.35 2.88 -11.17
CA ASN A 73 -21.36 2.95 -9.71
C ASN A 73 -22.51 2.12 -9.14
N PRO A 74 -22.25 1.04 -8.39
CA PRO A 74 -23.29 0.20 -7.79
C PRO A 74 -23.79 0.74 -6.44
N VAL A 75 -23.13 1.78 -5.91
CA VAL A 75 -23.39 2.32 -4.57
C VAL A 75 -24.25 3.57 -4.69
N PRO A 76 -25.44 3.60 -4.08
CA PRO A 76 -26.26 4.81 -4.04
C PRO A 76 -25.52 5.96 -3.37
N ALA A 77 -25.64 7.17 -3.92
CA ALA A 77 -25.11 8.38 -3.32
C ALA A 77 -26.03 8.89 -2.19
N ASP A 78 -26.21 8.07 -1.16
CA ASP A 78 -26.97 8.41 0.03
C ASP A 78 -26.10 9.07 1.11
N GLU A 79 -26.71 9.57 2.16
CA GLU A 79 -26.04 10.25 3.27
C GLU A 79 -24.99 9.35 3.94
N VAL A 80 -25.24 8.05 4.03
CA VAL A 80 -24.31 7.09 4.64
C VAL A 80 -23.06 6.92 3.78
N SER A 81 -23.24 6.72 2.47
CA SER A 81 -22.15 6.59 1.53
C SER A 81 -21.31 7.87 1.44
N ILE A 82 -21.97 9.03 1.34
CA ILE A 82 -21.30 10.33 1.29
C ILE A 82 -20.52 10.60 2.58
N GLY A 83 -21.10 10.40 3.76
CA GLY A 83 -20.45 10.61 5.05
C GLY A 83 -19.26 9.68 5.27
N ARG A 84 -19.36 8.41 4.81
CA ARG A 84 -18.25 7.49 4.83
C ARG A 84 -17.14 7.91 3.87
N GLY A 85 -17.49 8.32 2.66
CA GLY A 85 -16.58 8.84 1.67
C GLY A 85 -15.85 10.09 2.15
N GLU A 86 -16.53 10.99 2.87
CA GLU A 86 -15.92 12.17 3.50
C GLU A 86 -14.85 11.77 4.50
N ASN A 87 -15.14 10.86 5.42
CA ASN A 87 -14.18 10.39 6.42
C ASN A 87 -12.94 9.78 5.74
N LEU A 88 -13.14 8.94 4.72
CA LEU A 88 -12.06 8.32 3.97
C LEU A 88 -11.23 9.37 3.20
N TYR A 89 -11.88 10.40 2.68
CA TYR A 89 -11.22 11.52 2.00
C TYR A 89 -10.32 12.31 2.96
N GLN A 90 -10.80 12.61 4.17
CA GLN A 90 -10.03 13.31 5.20
C GLN A 90 -8.76 12.54 5.57
N ILE A 91 -8.82 11.20 5.60
CA ILE A 91 -7.68 10.37 5.96
C ILE A 91 -6.67 10.24 4.80
N ASN A 92 -7.15 10.00 3.58
CA ASN A 92 -6.29 9.56 2.48
C ASN A 92 -5.98 10.65 1.44
N CYS A 93 -6.79 11.71 1.31
CA CYS A 93 -6.74 12.60 0.15
C CYS A 93 -6.41 14.06 0.50
N VAL A 94 -6.81 14.53 1.68
CA VAL A 94 -6.68 15.94 2.10
C VAL A 94 -5.26 16.45 2.03
N MET A 95 -4.28 15.62 2.37
CA MET A 95 -2.86 16.02 2.37
C MET A 95 -2.41 16.57 1.01
N CYS A 96 -2.92 16.00 -0.09
CA CYS A 96 -2.61 16.41 -1.44
C CYS A 96 -3.70 17.33 -2.03
N HIS A 97 -4.97 16.92 -1.92
CA HIS A 97 -6.08 17.60 -2.61
C HIS A 97 -6.69 18.77 -1.83
N GLY A 98 -6.37 18.91 -0.54
CA GLY A 98 -6.97 19.92 0.34
C GLY A 98 -8.37 19.54 0.82
N ALA A 99 -8.83 20.17 1.90
CA ALA A 99 -10.13 19.87 2.50
C ALA A 99 -11.31 20.18 1.56
N SER A 100 -11.19 21.22 0.74
CA SER A 100 -12.17 21.59 -0.28
C SER A 100 -12.00 20.88 -1.63
N GLY A 101 -10.94 20.09 -1.79
CA GLY A 101 -10.64 19.39 -3.05
C GLY A 101 -10.01 20.25 -4.14
N GLU A 102 -9.51 21.43 -3.83
CA GLU A 102 -8.94 22.38 -4.80
C GLU A 102 -7.52 22.05 -5.25
N GLY A 103 -6.91 20.98 -4.75
CA GLY A 103 -5.53 20.61 -5.06
C GLY A 103 -4.50 21.48 -4.33
N ASN A 104 -4.88 22.07 -3.20
CA ASN A 104 -4.10 22.96 -2.35
C ASN A 104 -3.75 22.34 -0.98
N GLY A 105 -3.66 21.01 -0.89
CA GLY A 105 -3.30 20.31 0.33
C GLY A 105 -1.91 20.70 0.85
N GLN A 106 -1.63 20.33 2.10
CA GLN A 106 -0.40 20.75 2.79
C GLN A 106 0.88 20.40 2.06
N ILE A 107 0.91 19.24 1.37
CA ILE A 107 2.09 18.80 0.62
C ILE A 107 2.03 19.17 -0.87
N ALA A 108 0.95 19.80 -1.35
CA ALA A 108 0.76 20.09 -2.77
C ALA A 108 1.90 20.91 -3.39
N ALA A 109 2.47 21.86 -2.61
CA ALA A 109 3.58 22.69 -3.05
C ALA A 109 4.93 21.93 -3.16
N LEU A 110 5.04 20.77 -2.51
CA LEU A 110 6.24 19.93 -2.52
C LEU A 110 6.23 18.90 -3.64
N LEU A 111 5.09 18.69 -4.28
CA LEU A 111 4.91 17.70 -5.33
C LEU A 111 5.39 18.25 -6.67
N ALA A 112 6.10 17.43 -7.44
CA ALA A 112 6.56 17.78 -8.79
C ALA A 112 5.39 18.11 -9.73
N ASN A 113 4.25 17.48 -9.54
CA ASN A 113 3.00 17.75 -10.26
C ASN A 113 1.93 18.17 -9.27
N LYS A 114 1.33 19.33 -9.51
CA LYS A 114 0.24 19.81 -8.68
C LYS A 114 -0.93 18.82 -8.69
N PRO A 115 -1.52 18.50 -7.52
CA PRO A 115 -2.72 17.67 -7.43
C PRO A 115 -3.88 18.27 -8.22
N ALA A 116 -4.70 17.41 -8.80
CA ALA A 116 -5.87 17.87 -9.55
C ALA A 116 -6.86 18.59 -8.63
N ASN A 117 -7.44 19.66 -9.14
CA ASN A 117 -8.59 20.29 -8.50
C ASN A 117 -9.84 19.43 -8.80
N LEU A 118 -10.44 18.89 -7.74
CA LEU A 118 -11.58 17.99 -7.82
C LEU A 118 -12.91 18.72 -8.00
N THR A 119 -12.95 20.03 -7.76
CA THR A 119 -14.18 20.84 -7.84
C THR A 119 -14.51 21.28 -9.28
N LEU A 120 -13.51 21.24 -10.17
CA LEU A 120 -13.63 21.73 -11.54
C LEU A 120 -14.36 20.73 -12.46
N ASP A 121 -15.00 21.29 -13.48
CA ASP A 121 -15.71 20.52 -14.51
C ASP A 121 -14.83 19.45 -15.20
N VAL A 122 -13.55 19.72 -15.38
CA VAL A 122 -12.62 18.74 -15.96
C VAL A 122 -12.56 17.44 -15.16
N THR A 123 -12.79 17.50 -13.85
CA THR A 123 -12.88 16.33 -12.97
C THR A 123 -14.33 15.88 -12.86
N GLN A 124 -15.25 16.79 -12.63
CA GLN A 124 -16.65 16.50 -12.36
C GLN A 124 -17.42 15.94 -13.57
N ASN A 125 -16.99 16.21 -14.79
CA ASN A 125 -17.59 15.65 -16.01
C ASN A 125 -17.09 14.25 -16.37
N LYS A 126 -16.09 13.71 -15.64
CA LYS A 126 -15.70 12.30 -15.80
C LYS A 126 -16.82 11.40 -15.27
N SER A 127 -17.00 10.21 -15.85
CA SER A 127 -17.93 9.23 -15.29
C SER A 127 -17.46 8.74 -13.91
N ASP A 128 -18.39 8.27 -13.07
CA ASP A 128 -18.07 7.69 -11.76
C ASP A 128 -17.08 6.54 -11.89
N GLY A 129 -17.27 5.69 -12.88
CA GLY A 129 -16.33 4.59 -13.16
C GLY A 129 -14.94 5.08 -13.53
N THR A 130 -14.81 6.20 -14.23
CA THR A 130 -13.50 6.79 -14.53
C THR A 130 -12.81 7.31 -13.27
N LEU A 131 -13.56 7.94 -12.36
CA LEU A 131 -13.04 8.36 -11.06
C LEU A 131 -12.65 7.16 -10.23
N PHE A 132 -13.49 6.13 -10.19
CA PHE A 132 -13.22 4.87 -9.50
C PHE A 132 -11.92 4.20 -10.00
N LEU A 133 -11.74 4.10 -11.33
CA LEU A 133 -10.52 3.55 -11.91
C LEU A 133 -9.29 4.42 -11.61
N THR A 134 -9.46 5.75 -11.55
CA THR A 134 -8.40 6.67 -11.13
C THR A 134 -7.98 6.41 -9.68
N LEU A 135 -8.93 6.19 -8.78
CA LEU A 135 -8.63 5.80 -7.39
C LEU A 135 -7.96 4.43 -7.33
N THR A 136 -8.44 3.48 -8.12
CA THR A 136 -7.93 2.11 -8.13
C THR A 136 -6.49 2.02 -8.63
N ASN A 137 -6.22 2.60 -9.81
CA ASN A 137 -4.94 2.43 -10.52
C ASN A 137 -3.96 3.58 -10.26
N GLY A 138 -4.44 4.68 -9.68
CA GLY A 138 -3.67 5.91 -9.59
C GLY A 138 -3.45 6.58 -10.96
N VAL A 139 -2.55 7.54 -10.97
CA VAL A 139 -2.04 8.19 -12.19
C VAL A 139 -0.52 8.12 -12.16
N PRO A 140 0.13 7.41 -13.08
CA PRO A 140 1.57 7.23 -13.07
C PRO A 140 2.35 8.53 -12.91
N GLY A 141 3.25 8.59 -11.93
CA GLY A 141 4.07 9.76 -11.63
C GLY A 141 3.34 10.96 -11.02
N ARG A 142 2.04 10.84 -10.71
CA ARG A 142 1.22 11.94 -10.14
C ARG A 142 0.42 11.54 -8.91
N MET A 143 -0.25 10.39 -8.94
CA MET A 143 -1.12 9.93 -7.88
C MET A 143 -0.90 8.44 -7.65
N PRO A 144 -0.62 7.98 -6.42
CA PRO A 144 -0.47 6.56 -6.12
C PRO A 144 -1.82 5.83 -6.28
N PRO A 145 -1.81 4.52 -6.57
CA PRO A 145 -3.00 3.69 -6.52
C PRO A 145 -3.49 3.55 -5.08
N MET A 146 -4.81 3.53 -4.88
CA MET A 146 -5.44 3.38 -3.55
C MET A 146 -6.00 1.97 -3.30
N VAL A 147 -5.70 1.03 -4.20
CA VAL A 147 -6.25 -0.33 -4.15
C VAL A 147 -5.84 -1.09 -2.88
N GLU A 148 -4.66 -0.82 -2.35
CA GLU A 148 -4.16 -1.49 -1.15
C GLU A 148 -4.76 -0.92 0.15
N ASN A 149 -5.12 0.35 0.15
CA ASN A 149 -5.61 1.06 1.34
C ASN A 149 -7.13 1.09 1.44
N LEU A 150 -7.83 0.94 0.31
CA LEU A 150 -9.28 1.13 0.22
C LEU A 150 -9.93 -0.09 -0.44
N THR A 151 -10.97 -0.61 0.21
CA THR A 151 -11.81 -1.66 -0.38
C THR A 151 -12.54 -1.15 -1.63
N VAL A 152 -13.13 -2.05 -2.40
CA VAL A 152 -13.98 -1.69 -3.56
C VAL A 152 -15.09 -0.73 -3.15
N ARG A 153 -15.75 -1.03 -2.03
CA ARG A 153 -16.84 -0.22 -1.49
C ARG A 153 -16.37 1.16 -1.06
N ASP A 154 -15.23 1.25 -0.37
CA ASP A 154 -14.66 2.52 0.08
C ASP A 154 -14.36 3.47 -1.09
N ARG A 155 -13.85 2.93 -2.20
CA ARG A 155 -13.57 3.72 -3.40
C ARG A 155 -14.83 4.27 -4.05
N TRP A 156 -15.94 3.53 -4.03
CA TRP A 156 -17.23 4.02 -4.50
C TRP A 156 -17.83 5.07 -3.58
N ASP A 157 -17.75 4.88 -2.26
CA ASP A 157 -18.16 5.89 -1.28
C ASP A 157 -17.38 7.20 -1.46
N MET A 158 -16.07 7.10 -1.73
CA MET A 158 -15.25 8.27 -2.06
C MET A 158 -15.67 8.95 -3.37
N VAL A 159 -16.03 8.20 -4.41
CA VAL A 159 -16.56 8.77 -5.65
C VAL A 159 -17.83 9.57 -5.36
N ASN A 160 -18.74 9.02 -4.55
CA ASN A 160 -19.97 9.70 -4.15
C ASN A 160 -19.66 11.01 -3.39
N TYR A 161 -18.68 11.00 -2.47
CA TYR A 161 -18.25 12.22 -1.79
C TYR A 161 -17.59 13.22 -2.74
N ILE A 162 -16.70 12.80 -3.64
CA ILE A 162 -16.04 13.69 -4.61
C ILE A 162 -17.08 14.44 -5.46
N ARG A 163 -18.23 13.84 -5.75
CA ARG A 163 -19.34 14.51 -6.47
C ARG A 163 -19.92 15.68 -5.70
N THR A 164 -19.89 15.64 -4.39
CA THR A 164 -20.38 16.75 -3.54
C THR A 164 -19.43 17.95 -3.53
N LEU A 165 -18.16 17.76 -3.92
CA LEU A 165 -17.17 18.82 -3.99
C LEU A 165 -17.33 19.73 -5.22
N LYS A 166 -18.30 19.47 -6.09
CA LYS A 166 -18.55 20.31 -7.25
C LYS A 166 -18.76 21.77 -6.81
N ALA A 167 -17.97 22.69 -7.37
CA ALA A 167 -18.16 24.12 -7.11
C ALA A 167 -19.58 24.53 -7.51
N SER A 168 -20.30 25.16 -6.62
CA SER A 168 -21.55 25.86 -6.97
C SER A 168 -21.19 27.01 -7.91
N GLN A 169 -21.70 26.96 -9.13
CA GLN A 169 -21.60 28.04 -10.08
C GLN A 169 -22.46 29.24 -9.62
#